data_f383a22ef09e322ed8511b5d85c0fd63
#
_entry.id   f383a22ef09e322ed8511b5d85c0fd63
#
_cell.length_a   1.000
_cell.length_b   1.000
_cell.length_c   1.000
_cell.angle_alpha   90.00
_cell.angle_beta   90.00
_cell.angle_gamma   90.00
#
_symmetry.space_group_name_H-M   'P 1'
#
loop_
_entity.id
_entity.type
_entity.pdbx_description
1 polymer ?
#
loop_
_entity_poly.entity_id
_entity_poly.type
_entity_poly.pdbx_seq_one_letter_code
_entity_poly.pdbx_strand_id
1 'polypeptide(L)'
;MKIILIIFTLLVSAGCENTVPEFSGKNAFQYLEKQCSFGPRNPGSLGYKECLTFLLQELVATADTVWTQPFTYDDLHRGGSYDLQNIIARFNPNAEKQILLGAHWDTRPWSDKESDIENQNMPIMGANDGASGVAVLLEITHILKSNPAEIGVTIVFFDGEDLGMSGDNTSYALGSQYFAKNLPIPKPDHAIVLDMVGDKHLHLPIERLSYRHAPRLAREIWKLANRLNLPAFDQSLGYSIFDDHVPLWEFAEIPAIDIIDFDYPHKFDNYWHTQEDTPDKCSPASLEQVGTLLTHHIYGIE
;
A
#
# COMPACT_ATOMS: atom_id res chain seq x y z
N MET A 1 70.09 -12.55 -26.66
CA MET A 1 68.81 -11.99 -27.07
C MET A 1 67.80 -12.42 -26.03
N LYS A 2 67.41 -11.53 -25.06
CA LYS A 2 66.46 -11.83 -24.00
C LYS A 2 65.06 -11.36 -24.48
N ILE A 3 64.14 -12.28 -24.64
CA ILE A 3 62.71 -12.00 -25.00
C ILE A 3 62.04 -11.65 -23.69
N ILE A 4 61.53 -10.39 -23.58
CA ILE A 4 60.66 -9.92 -22.47
C ILE A 4 59.24 -10.20 -22.89
N LEU A 5 58.57 -11.13 -22.18
CA LEU A 5 57.16 -11.43 -22.34
C LEU A 5 56.34 -10.43 -21.49
N ILE A 6 55.69 -9.47 -22.13
CA ILE A 6 54.76 -8.55 -21.44
C ILE A 6 53.41 -9.23 -21.37
N ILE A 7 52.99 -9.64 -20.16
CA ILE A 7 51.67 -10.15 -19.88
C ILE A 7 50.73 -8.93 -19.66
N PHE A 8 49.80 -8.72 -20.60
CA PHE A 8 48.75 -7.73 -20.45
C PHE A 8 47.60 -8.38 -19.64
N THR A 9 47.49 -8.00 -18.38
CA THR A 9 46.34 -8.40 -17.55
C THR A 9 45.16 -7.51 -17.91
N LEU A 10 44.17 -8.06 -18.64
CA LEU A 10 42.88 -7.40 -18.83
C LEU A 10 42.14 -7.43 -17.48
N LEU A 11 42.01 -6.30 -16.80
CA LEU A 11 41.09 -6.09 -15.73
C LEU A 11 39.71 -5.95 -16.37
N VAL A 12 38.91 -7.04 -16.38
CA VAL A 12 37.49 -6.99 -16.64
C VAL A 12 36.83 -6.40 -15.39
N SER A 13 36.55 -5.12 -15.42
CA SER A 13 35.63 -4.50 -14.44
C SER A 13 34.24 -5.07 -14.73
N ALA A 14 33.80 -6.05 -13.93
CA ALA A 14 32.38 -6.40 -13.84
C ALA A 14 31.67 -5.18 -13.25
N GLY A 15 31.16 -4.32 -14.12
CA GLY A 15 30.18 -3.33 -13.72
C GLY A 15 28.96 -4.11 -13.20
N CYS A 16 28.64 -4.01 -11.92
CA CYS A 16 27.31 -4.34 -11.45
C CYS A 16 26.36 -3.36 -12.20
N GLU A 17 25.71 -3.85 -13.24
CA GLU A 17 24.50 -3.17 -13.71
C GLU A 17 23.50 -3.25 -12.53
N ASN A 18 23.18 -2.12 -11.93
CA ASN A 18 22.12 -2.02 -10.95
C ASN A 18 20.80 -2.31 -11.69
N THR A 19 20.40 -3.58 -11.73
CA THR A 19 19.12 -3.99 -12.29
C THR A 19 18.06 -3.83 -11.22
N VAL A 20 16.88 -3.27 -11.60
CA VAL A 20 15.72 -3.24 -10.72
C VAL A 20 15.31 -4.66 -10.40
N PRO A 21 15.13 -5.03 -9.11
CA PRO A 21 14.62 -6.34 -8.75
C PRO A 21 13.23 -6.58 -9.35
N GLU A 22 12.97 -7.83 -9.78
CA GLU A 22 11.68 -8.23 -10.32
C GLU A 22 10.64 -8.34 -9.18
N PHE A 23 9.44 -7.83 -9.42
CA PHE A 23 8.29 -7.99 -8.51
C PHE A 23 7.47 -9.22 -8.92
N SER A 24 7.00 -9.99 -7.95
CA SER A 24 6.17 -11.16 -8.20
C SER A 24 4.71 -10.93 -7.80
N GLY A 25 3.85 -10.65 -8.76
CA GLY A 25 2.40 -10.55 -8.53
C GLY A 25 1.80 -11.84 -7.99
N LYS A 26 2.38 -13.00 -8.33
CA LYS A 26 1.97 -14.30 -7.77
C LYS A 26 2.23 -14.40 -6.26
N ASN A 27 3.41 -13.97 -5.79
CA ASN A 27 3.72 -13.97 -4.36
C ASN A 27 2.81 -12.97 -3.62
N ALA A 28 2.65 -11.76 -4.16
CA ALA A 28 1.74 -10.77 -3.61
C ALA A 28 0.31 -11.33 -3.49
N PHE A 29 -0.18 -12.03 -4.49
CA PHE A 29 -1.51 -12.64 -4.44
C PHE A 29 -1.63 -13.72 -3.36
N GLN A 30 -0.58 -14.49 -3.08
CA GLN A 30 -0.57 -15.42 -1.94
C GLN A 30 -0.69 -14.69 -0.59
N TYR A 31 -0.10 -13.50 -0.45
CA TYR A 31 -0.30 -12.66 0.73
C TYR A 31 -1.72 -12.12 0.85
N LEU A 32 -2.37 -11.77 -0.27
CA LEU A 32 -3.79 -11.39 -0.29
C LEU A 32 -4.67 -12.56 0.17
N GLU A 33 -4.51 -13.74 -0.43
CA GLU A 33 -5.25 -14.94 -0.05
C GLU A 33 -5.02 -15.31 1.42
N LYS A 34 -3.78 -15.17 1.91
CA LYS A 34 -3.43 -15.43 3.31
C LYS A 34 -4.17 -14.50 4.27
N GLN A 35 -4.23 -13.20 4.00
CA GLN A 35 -5.00 -12.24 4.79
C GLN A 35 -6.48 -12.61 4.82
N CYS A 36 -7.07 -12.90 3.65
CA CYS A 36 -8.46 -13.31 3.53
C CYS A 36 -8.77 -14.64 4.24
N SER A 37 -7.79 -15.55 4.36
CA SER A 37 -7.97 -16.82 5.06
C SER A 37 -8.24 -16.68 6.56
N PHE A 38 -7.95 -15.53 7.16
CA PHE A 38 -8.30 -15.21 8.54
C PHE A 38 -9.76 -14.74 8.70
N GLY A 39 -10.46 -14.47 7.57
CA GLY A 39 -11.77 -13.85 7.55
C GLY A 39 -11.70 -12.32 7.61
N PRO A 40 -12.83 -11.65 7.85
CA PRO A 40 -12.89 -10.20 8.02
C PRO A 40 -11.94 -9.70 9.10
N ARG A 41 -11.19 -8.65 8.77
CA ARG A 41 -10.18 -8.05 9.64
C ARG A 41 -10.68 -6.78 10.33
N ASN A 42 -11.99 -6.70 10.52
CA ASN A 42 -12.61 -5.58 11.22
C ASN A 42 -12.13 -5.51 12.69
N PRO A 43 -11.88 -4.32 13.24
CA PRO A 43 -11.35 -4.15 14.58
C PRO A 43 -12.08 -4.94 15.65
N GLY A 44 -11.31 -5.65 16.49
CA GLY A 44 -11.82 -6.49 17.56
C GLY A 44 -12.17 -7.95 17.18
N SER A 45 -12.28 -8.26 15.87
CA SER A 45 -12.58 -9.62 15.38
C SER A 45 -11.43 -10.63 15.64
N LEU A 46 -11.70 -11.92 15.45
CA LEU A 46 -10.65 -12.94 15.48
C LEU A 46 -9.70 -12.78 14.28
N GLY A 47 -10.26 -12.53 13.07
CA GLY A 47 -9.48 -12.31 11.85
C GLY A 47 -8.52 -11.13 11.96
N TYR A 48 -8.95 -10.05 12.63
CA TYR A 48 -8.09 -8.91 12.94
C TYR A 48 -6.86 -9.33 13.78
N LYS A 49 -7.06 -10.09 14.87
CA LYS A 49 -5.97 -10.52 15.77
C LYS A 49 -4.99 -11.47 15.09
N GLU A 50 -5.51 -12.40 14.28
CA GLU A 50 -4.69 -13.36 13.55
C GLU A 50 -3.92 -12.68 12.42
N CYS A 51 -4.55 -11.77 11.69
CA CYS A 51 -3.89 -10.99 10.64
C CYS A 51 -2.81 -10.07 11.21
N LEU A 52 -3.07 -9.34 12.30
CA LEU A 52 -2.07 -8.55 13.01
C LEU A 52 -0.82 -9.36 13.35
N THR A 53 -1.03 -10.56 13.92
CA THR A 53 0.08 -11.46 14.28
C THR A 53 0.88 -11.88 13.05
N PHE A 54 0.20 -12.21 11.96
CA PHE A 54 0.83 -12.56 10.68
C PHE A 54 1.62 -11.40 10.09
N LEU A 55 1.04 -10.20 10.01
CA LEU A 55 1.71 -9.01 9.47
C LEU A 55 2.98 -8.66 10.26
N LEU A 56 2.91 -8.72 11.59
CA LEU A 56 4.08 -8.49 12.45
C LEU A 56 5.17 -9.54 12.22
N GLN A 57 4.82 -10.82 12.04
CA GLN A 57 5.80 -11.87 11.75
C GLN A 57 6.51 -11.66 10.43
N GLU A 58 5.78 -11.31 9.36
CA GLU A 58 6.37 -11.02 8.04
C GLU A 58 7.30 -9.81 8.09
N LEU A 59 6.87 -8.73 8.73
CA LEU A 59 7.67 -7.52 8.82
C LEU A 59 8.92 -7.69 9.68
N VAL A 60 8.84 -8.39 10.82
CA VAL A 60 10.01 -8.69 11.68
C VAL A 60 11.04 -9.56 10.94
N ALA A 61 10.60 -10.43 10.03
CA ALA A 61 11.50 -11.26 9.24
C ALA A 61 12.27 -10.46 8.17
N THR A 62 11.74 -9.32 7.73
CA THR A 62 12.24 -8.58 6.57
C THR A 62 12.87 -7.23 6.91
N ALA A 63 12.27 -6.43 7.78
CA ALA A 63 12.66 -5.05 8.03
C ALA A 63 13.81 -4.88 9.04
N ASP A 64 14.47 -3.74 9.01
CA ASP A 64 15.51 -3.37 9.99
C ASP A 64 14.92 -3.03 11.36
N THR A 65 13.74 -2.40 11.38
CA THR A 65 12.99 -2.08 12.60
C THR A 65 11.49 -2.20 12.37
N VAL A 66 10.78 -2.75 13.36
CA VAL A 66 9.31 -2.91 13.34
C VAL A 66 8.75 -2.53 14.70
N TRP A 67 7.65 -1.78 14.71
CA TRP A 67 6.87 -1.51 15.94
C TRP A 67 5.42 -1.21 15.61
N THR A 68 4.56 -1.19 16.60
CA THR A 68 3.17 -0.76 16.49
C THR A 68 2.98 0.64 17.08
N GLN A 69 2.01 1.36 16.57
CA GLN A 69 1.57 2.65 17.12
C GLN A 69 0.11 2.51 17.53
N PRO A 70 -0.16 2.12 18.80
CA PRO A 70 -1.51 1.93 19.31
C PRO A 70 -2.22 3.25 19.57
N PHE A 71 -3.54 3.26 19.36
CA PHE A 71 -4.42 4.38 19.69
C PHE A 71 -5.84 3.88 19.92
N THR A 72 -6.68 4.72 20.51
CA THR A 72 -8.08 4.41 20.77
C THR A 72 -8.96 5.40 20.00
N TYR A 73 -10.03 4.90 19.41
CA TYR A 73 -11.05 5.69 18.72
C TYR A 73 -12.41 5.48 19.36
N ASP A 74 -13.06 6.57 19.78
CA ASP A 74 -14.43 6.56 20.28
C ASP A 74 -15.40 6.85 19.12
N ASP A 75 -16.19 5.85 18.73
CA ASP A 75 -17.16 5.99 17.64
C ASP A 75 -18.39 6.75 18.11
N LEU A 76 -18.48 8.01 17.73
CA LEU A 76 -19.59 8.90 18.08
C LEU A 76 -20.86 8.63 17.27
N HIS A 77 -20.78 7.90 16.15
CA HIS A 77 -21.93 7.60 15.29
C HIS A 77 -22.68 6.34 15.75
N ARG A 78 -21.93 5.29 16.12
CA ARG A 78 -22.51 4.00 16.52
C ARG A 78 -22.35 3.70 18.00
N GLY A 79 -21.52 4.48 18.69
CA GLY A 79 -21.14 4.26 20.07
C GLY A 79 -20.12 3.13 20.22
N GLY A 80 -19.40 3.16 21.35
CA GLY A 80 -18.33 2.21 21.62
C GLY A 80 -16.96 2.79 21.37
N SER A 81 -15.94 2.00 21.67
CA SER A 81 -14.54 2.36 21.54
C SER A 81 -13.77 1.22 20.88
N TYR A 82 -12.87 1.56 19.99
CA TYR A 82 -11.99 0.63 19.28
C TYR A 82 -10.55 0.85 19.70
N ASP A 83 -9.86 -0.22 20.09
CA ASP A 83 -8.41 -0.22 20.25
C ASP A 83 -7.79 -0.59 18.91
N LEU A 84 -7.12 0.38 18.30
CA LEU A 84 -6.55 0.33 16.95
C LEU A 84 -5.02 0.43 17.03
N GLN A 85 -4.33 -0.04 15.97
CA GLN A 85 -2.88 0.08 15.90
C GLN A 85 -2.34 0.09 14.48
N ASN A 86 -1.62 1.13 14.14
CA ASN A 86 -0.78 1.12 12.94
C ASN A 86 0.43 0.20 13.16
N ILE A 87 0.90 -0.43 12.07
CA ILE A 87 2.13 -1.23 12.05
C ILE A 87 3.15 -0.49 11.20
N ILE A 88 4.36 -0.30 11.72
CA ILE A 88 5.40 0.49 11.07
C ILE A 88 6.65 -0.36 10.91
N ALA A 89 7.17 -0.44 9.70
CA ALA A 89 8.40 -1.13 9.37
C ALA A 89 9.34 -0.21 8.59
N ARG A 90 10.64 -0.21 8.91
CA ARG A 90 11.62 0.63 8.23
C ARG A 90 12.75 -0.18 7.65
N PHE A 91 13.17 0.22 6.46
CA PHE A 91 14.32 -0.29 5.70
C PHE A 91 15.26 0.87 5.42
N ASN A 92 16.55 0.68 5.65
CA ASN A 92 17.59 1.69 5.53
C ASN A 92 17.23 3.03 6.23
N PRO A 93 16.93 3.01 7.55
CA PRO A 93 16.36 4.16 8.26
C PRO A 93 17.27 5.38 8.36
N ASN A 94 18.56 5.21 8.04
CA ASN A 94 19.58 6.27 8.09
C ASN A 94 19.90 6.88 6.73
N ALA A 95 19.25 6.45 5.66
CA ALA A 95 19.43 7.04 4.33
C ALA A 95 18.96 8.51 4.32
N GLU A 96 19.60 9.33 3.49
CA GLU A 96 19.28 10.76 3.36
C GLU A 96 17.89 10.97 2.76
N LYS A 97 17.54 10.20 1.71
CA LYS A 97 16.20 10.21 1.12
C LYS A 97 15.33 9.17 1.81
N GLN A 98 14.12 9.56 2.18
CA GLN A 98 13.15 8.71 2.87
C GLN A 98 11.80 8.78 2.19
N ILE A 99 11.22 7.64 1.86
CA ILE A 99 9.84 7.55 1.35
C ILE A 99 8.97 6.74 2.29
N LEU A 100 7.66 6.99 2.22
CA LEU A 100 6.65 6.21 2.92
C LEU A 100 5.76 5.50 1.88
N LEU A 101 5.53 4.22 2.10
CA LEU A 101 4.53 3.43 1.39
C LEU A 101 3.48 2.98 2.41
N GLY A 102 2.21 3.24 2.13
CA GLY A 102 1.10 2.96 3.04
C GLY A 102 0.02 2.11 2.40
N ALA A 103 -0.71 1.36 3.21
CA ALA A 103 -1.98 0.71 2.88
C ALA A 103 -2.74 0.46 4.16
N HIS A 104 -4.07 0.47 4.14
CA HIS A 104 -4.83 0.03 5.31
C HIS A 104 -4.90 -1.50 5.37
N TRP A 105 -4.97 -2.06 6.60
CA TRP A 105 -4.99 -3.50 6.80
C TRP A 105 -6.28 -4.02 7.44
N ASP A 106 -7.06 -3.13 8.03
CA ASP A 106 -8.40 -3.44 8.55
C ASP A 106 -9.41 -3.66 7.42
N THR A 107 -10.60 -4.06 7.78
CA THR A 107 -11.74 -4.14 6.86
C THR A 107 -13.00 -3.60 7.52
N ARG A 108 -13.93 -3.17 6.68
CA ARG A 108 -15.21 -2.61 7.10
C ARG A 108 -16.04 -3.62 7.90
N PRO A 109 -16.55 -3.23 9.08
CA PRO A 109 -17.39 -4.10 9.91
C PRO A 109 -18.80 -4.35 9.38
N TRP A 110 -19.17 -3.74 8.27
CA TRP A 110 -20.50 -3.82 7.67
C TRP A 110 -20.42 -3.67 6.15
N SER A 111 -21.39 -4.26 5.43
CA SER A 111 -21.49 -4.22 3.96
C SER A 111 -22.56 -3.22 3.54
N ASP A 112 -22.36 -1.94 3.84
CA ASP A 112 -23.40 -0.90 3.68
C ASP A 112 -23.75 -0.56 2.21
N LYS A 113 -23.04 -1.17 1.25
CA LYS A 113 -23.37 -1.09 -0.18
C LYS A 113 -24.09 -2.34 -0.70
N GLU A 114 -24.32 -3.33 0.16
CA GLU A 114 -25.15 -4.48 -0.21
C GLU A 114 -26.57 -4.06 -0.58
N SER A 115 -27.08 -4.70 -1.65
CA SER A 115 -28.48 -4.52 -2.06
C SER A 115 -29.48 -5.19 -1.12
N ASP A 116 -29.06 -6.30 -0.48
CA ASP A 116 -29.83 -7.00 0.53
C ASP A 116 -29.59 -6.41 1.92
N ILE A 117 -30.62 -5.79 2.49
CA ILE A 117 -30.56 -5.12 3.81
C ILE A 117 -30.18 -6.10 4.93
N GLU A 118 -30.52 -7.38 4.83
CA GLU A 118 -30.17 -8.39 5.85
C GLU A 118 -28.64 -8.59 5.91
N ASN A 119 -27.95 -8.44 4.79
CA ASN A 119 -26.49 -8.59 4.69
C ASN A 119 -25.73 -7.30 5.06
N GLN A 120 -26.39 -6.14 5.09
CA GLN A 120 -25.70 -4.87 5.32
C GLN A 120 -24.97 -4.75 6.67
N ASN A 121 -25.32 -5.57 7.66
CA ASN A 121 -24.66 -5.60 8.96
C ASN A 121 -23.53 -6.65 9.06
N MET A 122 -23.20 -7.33 7.95
CA MET A 122 -22.13 -8.32 7.94
C MET A 122 -20.79 -7.67 7.56
N PRO A 123 -19.68 -8.04 8.23
CA PRO A 123 -18.37 -7.53 7.86
C PRO A 123 -17.94 -8.03 6.49
N ILE A 124 -17.21 -7.20 5.73
CA ILE A 124 -16.68 -7.58 4.42
C ILE A 124 -15.41 -8.43 4.55
N MET A 125 -15.12 -9.24 3.51
CA MET A 125 -13.86 -9.97 3.43
C MET A 125 -12.69 -9.02 3.13
N GLY A 126 -12.89 -7.98 2.35
CA GLY A 126 -11.91 -6.96 2.05
C GLY A 126 -10.70 -7.51 1.29
N ALA A 127 -10.94 -8.22 0.18
CA ALA A 127 -9.84 -8.79 -0.60
C ALA A 127 -9.13 -7.73 -1.43
N ASN A 128 -9.88 -6.83 -2.05
CA ASN A 128 -9.34 -5.68 -2.72
C ASN A 128 -9.17 -4.52 -1.73
N ASP A 129 -10.20 -4.28 -0.94
CA ASP A 129 -10.34 -3.22 0.05
C ASP A 129 -9.80 -3.70 1.42
N GLY A 130 -8.64 -3.45 1.64
CA GLY A 130 -7.38 -3.35 2.27
C GLY A 130 -6.37 -4.45 1.99
N ALA A 131 -6.75 -5.73 1.70
CA ALA A 131 -5.71 -6.77 1.58
C ALA A 131 -4.83 -6.62 0.34
N SER A 132 -5.30 -6.00 -0.75
CA SER A 132 -4.54 -5.86 -2.00
C SER A 132 -3.33 -4.95 -1.84
N GLY A 133 -3.50 -3.77 -1.26
CA GLY A 133 -2.41 -2.83 -0.99
C GLY A 133 -1.36 -3.43 -0.04
N VAL A 134 -1.81 -4.02 1.07
CA VAL A 134 -0.93 -4.72 2.02
C VAL A 134 -0.16 -5.85 1.35
N ALA A 135 -0.80 -6.63 0.48
CA ALA A 135 -0.15 -7.75 -0.23
C ALA A 135 0.98 -7.28 -1.15
N VAL A 136 0.80 -6.18 -1.88
CA VAL A 136 1.87 -5.56 -2.68
C VAL A 136 3.02 -5.13 -1.78
N LEU A 137 2.73 -4.46 -0.67
CA LEU A 137 3.76 -3.96 0.23
C LEU A 137 4.52 -5.09 0.95
N LEU A 138 3.88 -6.22 1.28
CA LEU A 138 4.56 -7.40 1.83
C LEU A 138 5.59 -7.97 0.85
N GLU A 139 5.25 -8.10 -0.43
CA GLU A 139 6.23 -8.56 -1.45
C GLU A 139 7.38 -7.55 -1.58
N ILE A 140 7.10 -6.25 -1.54
CA ILE A 140 8.15 -5.20 -1.51
C ILE A 140 9.09 -5.38 -0.31
N THR A 141 8.60 -5.80 0.87
CA THR A 141 9.47 -6.03 2.03
C THR A 141 10.51 -7.13 1.78
N HIS A 142 10.09 -8.21 1.11
CA HIS A 142 11.00 -9.31 0.75
C HIS A 142 12.03 -8.90 -0.31
N ILE A 143 11.62 -8.07 -1.26
CA ILE A 143 12.51 -7.47 -2.26
C ILE A 143 13.56 -6.59 -1.55
N LEU A 144 13.15 -5.69 -0.68
CA LEU A 144 14.03 -4.80 0.09
C LEU A 144 15.00 -5.57 1.00
N LYS A 145 14.54 -6.69 1.60
CA LYS A 145 15.40 -7.58 2.40
C LYS A 145 16.50 -8.22 1.58
N SER A 146 16.15 -8.69 0.37
CA SER A 146 17.08 -9.42 -0.51
C SER A 146 17.97 -8.48 -1.31
N ASN A 147 17.48 -7.29 -1.59
CA ASN A 147 18.14 -6.26 -2.39
C ASN A 147 18.02 -4.91 -1.67
N PRO A 148 18.89 -4.57 -0.74
CA PRO A 148 18.80 -3.31 0.00
C PRO A 148 18.83 -2.09 -0.94
N ALA A 149 17.85 -1.19 -0.78
CA ALA A 149 17.77 0.05 -1.55
C ALA A 149 18.71 1.14 -0.98
N GLU A 150 19.15 2.06 -1.84
CA GLU A 150 19.96 3.22 -1.41
C GLU A 150 19.14 4.22 -0.60
N ILE A 151 17.84 4.35 -0.89
CA ILE A 151 16.90 5.19 -0.13
C ILE A 151 16.33 4.44 1.07
N GLY A 152 15.87 5.19 2.07
CA GLY A 152 15.10 4.65 3.17
C GLY A 152 13.63 4.48 2.78
N VAL A 153 13.07 3.33 3.11
CA VAL A 153 11.65 3.03 2.89
C VAL A 153 10.99 2.76 4.23
N THR A 154 9.94 3.51 4.53
CA THR A 154 9.05 3.21 5.65
C THR A 154 7.75 2.62 5.10
N ILE A 155 7.37 1.44 5.55
CA ILE A 155 6.08 0.83 5.25
C ILE A 155 5.19 1.01 6.46
N VAL A 156 3.97 1.51 6.23
CA VAL A 156 2.95 1.69 7.28
C VAL A 156 1.68 0.96 6.86
N PHE A 157 1.24 0.04 7.70
CA PHE A 157 -0.10 -0.51 7.60
C PHE A 157 -1.01 0.27 8.55
N PHE A 158 -1.90 1.07 7.98
CA PHE A 158 -2.84 1.91 8.72
C PHE A 158 -4.03 1.08 9.21
N ASP A 159 -4.57 1.44 10.36
CA ASP A 159 -5.69 0.73 11.01
C ASP A 159 -6.90 1.64 11.13
N GLY A 160 -8.09 1.07 10.97
CA GLY A 160 -9.34 1.82 11.12
C GLY A 160 -9.58 2.82 10.00
N GLU A 161 -9.04 2.57 8.81
CA GLU A 161 -9.38 3.38 7.64
C GLU A 161 -10.88 3.29 7.38
N ASP A 162 -11.42 2.06 7.41
CA ASP A 162 -12.73 1.70 6.90
C ASP A 162 -13.84 1.63 7.99
N LEU A 163 -13.61 2.31 9.12
CA LEU A 163 -14.62 2.48 10.18
C LEU A 163 -15.59 3.64 9.90
N GLY A 164 -15.38 4.38 8.82
CA GLY A 164 -16.04 5.64 8.54
C GLY A 164 -17.55 5.59 8.34
N MET A 165 -18.20 6.71 8.60
CA MET A 165 -19.62 6.96 8.32
C MET A 165 -19.76 7.80 7.05
N SER A 166 -20.52 7.32 6.09
CA SER A 166 -20.79 8.07 4.85
C SER A 166 -21.27 9.50 5.13
N GLY A 167 -20.58 10.48 4.57
CA GLY A 167 -20.83 11.91 4.78
C GLY A 167 -20.02 12.56 5.90
N ASP A 168 -19.21 11.80 6.65
CA ASP A 168 -18.27 12.30 7.64
C ASP A 168 -16.85 11.77 7.37
N ASN A 169 -16.05 12.53 6.60
CA ASN A 169 -14.68 12.17 6.29
C ASN A 169 -13.78 12.06 7.53
N THR A 170 -14.14 12.72 8.64
CA THR A 170 -13.32 12.68 9.86
C THR A 170 -13.36 11.34 10.58
N SER A 171 -14.32 10.48 10.22
CA SER A 171 -14.47 9.12 10.74
C SER A 171 -13.76 8.05 9.92
N TYR A 172 -13.20 8.40 8.75
CA TYR A 172 -12.37 7.53 7.91
C TYR A 172 -10.87 7.77 8.16
N ALA A 173 -10.03 6.88 7.65
CA ALA A 173 -8.58 7.04 7.64
C ALA A 173 -8.01 7.34 9.05
N LEU A 174 -8.54 6.69 10.10
CA LEU A 174 -8.22 7.01 11.50
C LEU A 174 -6.75 6.75 11.82
N GLY A 175 -6.19 5.67 11.27
CA GLY A 175 -4.80 5.29 11.45
C GLY A 175 -3.84 6.32 10.89
N SER A 176 -4.04 6.75 9.66
CA SER A 176 -3.21 7.78 9.04
C SER A 176 -3.41 9.15 9.68
N GLN A 177 -4.63 9.49 10.13
CA GLN A 177 -4.87 10.69 10.93
C GLN A 177 -4.04 10.67 12.22
N TYR A 178 -4.08 9.55 12.96
CA TYR A 178 -3.30 9.42 14.20
C TYR A 178 -1.80 9.44 13.92
N PHE A 179 -1.34 8.71 12.89
CA PHE A 179 0.06 8.68 12.46
C PHE A 179 0.58 10.07 12.11
N ALA A 180 -0.14 10.81 11.29
CA ALA A 180 0.27 12.13 10.82
C ALA A 180 0.29 13.19 11.95
N LYS A 181 -0.68 13.14 12.86
CA LYS A 181 -0.73 14.03 14.05
C LYS A 181 0.35 13.69 15.09
N ASN A 182 0.83 12.44 15.13
CA ASN A 182 1.80 11.93 16.10
C ASN A 182 2.98 11.25 15.40
N LEU A 183 3.53 11.87 14.37
CA LEU A 183 4.52 11.31 13.47
C LEU A 183 5.67 10.65 14.24
N PRO A 184 5.80 9.28 14.21
CA PRO A 184 6.76 8.57 15.03
C PRO A 184 8.13 8.38 14.35
N ILE A 185 8.31 8.97 13.16
CA ILE A 185 9.49 8.89 12.32
C ILE A 185 9.89 10.29 11.85
N PRO A 186 11.12 10.50 11.40
CA PRO A 186 11.47 11.70 10.63
C PRO A 186 10.55 11.83 9.41
N LYS A 187 10.14 13.06 9.10
CA LYS A 187 9.26 13.34 7.98
C LYS A 187 9.85 12.81 6.66
N PRO A 188 9.16 11.92 5.94
CA PRO A 188 9.62 11.44 4.64
C PRO A 188 9.47 12.51 3.56
N ASP A 189 10.22 12.36 2.46
CA ASP A 189 10.18 13.28 1.31
C ASP A 189 8.80 13.24 0.63
N HIS A 190 8.19 12.06 0.57
CA HIS A 190 6.83 11.85 0.06
C HIS A 190 6.26 10.50 0.51
N ALA A 191 4.96 10.32 0.27
CA ALA A 191 4.25 9.08 0.53
C ALA A 191 3.45 8.61 -0.69
N ILE A 192 3.31 7.29 -0.83
CA ILE A 192 2.42 6.63 -1.78
C ILE A 192 1.55 5.67 -0.97
N VAL A 193 0.25 5.87 -1.04
CA VAL A 193 -0.77 5.00 -0.47
C VAL A 193 -1.29 4.07 -1.55
N LEU A 194 -1.63 2.85 -1.20
CA LEU A 194 -2.22 1.83 -2.06
C LEU A 194 -3.57 1.41 -1.48
N ASP A 195 -4.62 1.61 -2.23
CA ASP A 195 -5.94 1.10 -1.90
C ASP A 195 -6.62 0.50 -3.13
N MET A 196 -7.34 -0.63 -2.94
CA MET A 196 -8.07 -1.35 -4.00
C MET A 196 -7.27 -1.56 -5.30
N VAL A 197 -6.03 -2.08 -5.20
CA VAL A 197 -5.11 -2.27 -6.34
C VAL A 197 -5.12 -3.69 -6.92
N GLY A 198 -6.06 -4.54 -6.51
CA GLY A 198 -6.11 -5.96 -6.87
C GLY A 198 -7.09 -6.33 -7.96
N ASP A 199 -8.02 -5.47 -8.35
CA ASP A 199 -9.11 -5.78 -9.30
C ASP A 199 -8.59 -6.45 -10.58
N LYS A 200 -9.30 -7.50 -11.03
CA LYS A 200 -9.03 -8.16 -12.32
C LYS A 200 -9.10 -7.23 -13.53
N HIS A 201 -9.88 -6.18 -13.43
CA HIS A 201 -10.09 -5.14 -14.45
C HIS A 201 -9.43 -3.81 -14.07
N LEU A 202 -8.32 -3.88 -13.34
CA LEU A 202 -7.61 -2.75 -12.73
C LEU A 202 -7.53 -1.52 -13.64
N HIS A 203 -8.05 -0.40 -13.16
CA HIS A 203 -8.03 0.90 -13.83
C HIS A 203 -7.65 2.01 -12.85
N LEU A 204 -6.48 2.58 -13.01
CA LEU A 204 -5.85 3.52 -12.08
C LEU A 204 -5.71 4.92 -12.72
N PRO A 205 -6.77 5.74 -12.75
CA PRO A 205 -6.67 7.15 -13.11
C PRO A 205 -5.96 7.93 -12.00
N ILE A 206 -5.48 9.14 -12.30
CA ILE A 206 -4.86 10.01 -11.29
C ILE A 206 -5.96 10.49 -10.32
N GLU A 207 -5.88 10.11 -9.05
CA GLU A 207 -6.79 10.59 -8.01
C GLU A 207 -6.67 12.11 -7.84
N ARG A 208 -7.80 12.83 -7.67
CA ARG A 208 -7.82 14.31 -7.77
C ARG A 208 -7.21 15.02 -6.57
N LEU A 209 -7.34 14.49 -5.35
CA LEU A 209 -6.73 15.10 -4.16
C LEU A 209 -5.22 14.87 -4.18
N SER A 210 -4.76 13.70 -4.63
CA SER A 210 -3.35 13.41 -4.94
C SER A 210 -2.77 14.43 -5.92
N TYR A 211 -3.49 14.66 -7.03
CA TYR A 211 -3.06 15.66 -8.02
C TYR A 211 -3.08 17.08 -7.47
N ARG A 212 -4.01 17.40 -6.59
CA ARG A 212 -4.12 18.72 -5.95
C ARG A 212 -3.01 18.98 -4.94
N HIS A 213 -2.69 17.99 -4.10
CA HIS A 213 -1.77 18.15 -2.97
C HIS A 213 -0.30 17.85 -3.36
N ALA A 214 -0.08 16.87 -4.24
CA ALA A 214 1.24 16.44 -4.69
C ALA A 214 1.34 16.33 -6.23
N PRO A 215 1.07 17.39 -7.00
CA PRO A 215 0.92 17.33 -8.47
C PRO A 215 2.20 16.91 -9.20
N ARG A 216 3.36 17.17 -8.59
CA ARG A 216 4.64 16.75 -9.15
C ARG A 216 4.82 15.25 -9.00
N LEU A 217 4.63 14.73 -7.80
CA LEU A 217 4.73 13.31 -7.51
C LEU A 217 3.74 12.49 -8.34
N ALA A 218 2.46 12.89 -8.39
CA ALA A 218 1.44 12.21 -9.20
C ALA A 218 1.87 12.11 -10.67
N ARG A 219 2.33 13.21 -11.28
CA ARG A 219 2.79 13.19 -12.67
C ARG A 219 4.04 12.33 -12.88
N GLU A 220 4.98 12.33 -11.95
CA GLU A 220 6.21 11.52 -12.03
C GLU A 220 5.87 10.02 -11.97
N ILE A 221 4.99 9.60 -11.06
CA ILE A 221 4.55 8.21 -10.90
C ILE A 221 3.80 7.71 -12.14
N TRP A 222 2.79 8.44 -12.62
CA TRP A 222 2.03 8.02 -13.82
C TRP A 222 2.88 8.05 -15.10
N LYS A 223 3.85 8.97 -15.21
CA LYS A 223 4.83 8.95 -16.32
C LYS A 223 5.75 7.74 -16.22
N LEU A 224 6.18 7.35 -15.02
CA LEU A 224 6.98 6.13 -14.82
C LEU A 224 6.16 4.90 -15.25
N ALA A 225 4.91 4.78 -14.82
CA ALA A 225 4.02 3.70 -15.24
C ALA A 225 3.89 3.61 -16.77
N ASN A 226 3.75 4.76 -17.45
CA ASN A 226 3.69 4.79 -18.90
C ASN A 226 5.01 4.33 -19.57
N ARG A 227 6.19 4.73 -19.05
CA ARG A 227 7.49 4.24 -19.55
C ARG A 227 7.65 2.73 -19.38
N LEU A 228 7.12 2.19 -18.30
CA LEU A 228 7.13 0.75 -17.99
C LEU A 228 6.05 -0.04 -18.76
N ASN A 229 5.22 0.63 -19.57
CA ASN A 229 4.10 0.03 -20.28
C ASN A 229 3.11 -0.70 -19.35
N LEU A 230 2.73 -0.09 -18.23
CA LEU A 230 1.75 -0.61 -17.28
C LEU A 230 0.34 -0.11 -17.68
N PRO A 231 -0.47 -0.94 -18.33
CA PRO A 231 -1.70 -0.48 -18.99
C PRO A 231 -2.82 -0.08 -18.02
N ALA A 232 -2.76 -0.49 -16.75
CA ALA A 232 -3.76 -0.08 -15.76
C ALA A 232 -3.69 1.42 -15.43
N PHE A 233 -2.53 2.05 -15.59
CA PHE A 233 -2.31 3.47 -15.22
C PHE A 233 -2.79 4.42 -16.33
N ASP A 234 -3.93 5.07 -16.10
CA ASP A 234 -4.51 6.07 -17.02
C ASP A 234 -4.08 7.49 -16.61
N GLN A 235 -3.63 8.28 -17.59
CA GLN A 235 -3.19 9.68 -17.39
C GLN A 235 -4.36 10.66 -17.13
N SER A 236 -5.60 10.19 -17.20
CA SER A 236 -6.79 11.03 -16.93
C SER A 236 -6.95 11.25 -15.42
N LEU A 237 -7.72 12.31 -15.07
CA LEU A 237 -8.11 12.57 -13.68
C LEU A 237 -9.34 11.75 -13.31
N GLY A 238 -9.21 10.95 -12.26
CA GLY A 238 -10.27 10.14 -11.66
C GLY A 238 -11.18 10.91 -10.70
N TYR A 239 -11.64 10.25 -9.65
CA TYR A 239 -12.46 10.82 -8.58
C TYR A 239 -11.63 11.66 -7.59
N SER A 240 -12.32 12.36 -6.68
CA SER A 240 -11.74 12.92 -5.46
C SER A 240 -12.11 11.98 -4.31
N ILE A 241 -11.15 11.29 -3.74
CA ILE A 241 -11.36 10.29 -2.72
C ILE A 241 -10.67 10.76 -1.45
N PHE A 242 -11.35 10.68 -0.32
CA PHE A 242 -10.74 10.90 0.99
C PHE A 242 -10.24 9.55 1.49
N ASP A 243 -8.93 9.40 1.58
CA ASP A 243 -8.24 8.21 2.00
C ASP A 243 -6.97 8.56 2.77
N ASP A 244 -6.20 7.58 3.22
CA ASP A 244 -5.01 7.69 4.09
C ASP A 244 -3.95 8.70 3.59
N HIS A 245 -3.88 8.99 2.29
CA HIS A 245 -2.98 10.02 1.76
C HIS A 245 -3.37 11.45 2.17
N VAL A 246 -4.67 11.73 2.40
CA VAL A 246 -5.15 13.08 2.75
C VAL A 246 -4.67 13.49 4.14
N PRO A 247 -4.84 12.70 5.22
CA PRO A 247 -4.29 13.04 6.54
C PRO A 247 -2.76 13.22 6.55
N LEU A 248 -2.01 12.46 5.75
CA LEU A 248 -0.55 12.62 5.65
C LEU A 248 -0.18 14.02 5.16
N TRP A 249 -0.94 14.56 4.20
CA TRP A 249 -0.79 15.92 3.73
C TRP A 249 -1.30 16.95 4.76
N GLU A 250 -2.53 16.79 5.24
CA GLU A 250 -3.21 17.80 6.05
C GLU A 250 -2.54 18.02 7.41
N PHE A 251 -2.07 16.96 8.07
CA PHE A 251 -1.54 17.04 9.44
C PHE A 251 -0.02 16.99 9.53
N ALA A 252 0.66 16.34 8.58
CA ALA A 252 2.11 16.22 8.59
C ALA A 252 2.79 16.96 7.41
N GLU A 253 2.02 17.55 6.49
CA GLU A 253 2.52 18.22 5.28
C GLU A 253 3.46 17.31 4.47
N ILE A 254 3.18 16.00 4.44
CA ILE A 254 3.90 15.03 3.62
C ILE A 254 3.25 15.05 2.23
N PRO A 255 3.97 15.34 1.14
CA PRO A 255 3.43 15.18 -0.21
C PRO A 255 3.00 13.72 -0.42
N ALA A 256 1.71 13.46 -0.52
CA ALA A 256 1.17 12.11 -0.58
C ALA A 256 0.24 11.94 -1.79
N ILE A 257 0.28 10.76 -2.39
CA ILE A 257 -0.64 10.33 -3.44
C ILE A 257 -1.26 8.99 -3.07
N ASP A 258 -2.42 8.75 -3.64
CA ASP A 258 -3.13 7.48 -3.58
C ASP A 258 -3.16 6.83 -4.96
N ILE A 259 -2.84 5.54 -5.01
CA ILE A 259 -3.01 4.68 -6.17
C ILE A 259 -4.21 3.80 -5.86
N ILE A 260 -5.35 4.14 -6.45
CA ILE A 260 -6.63 3.54 -6.12
C ILE A 260 -7.48 3.26 -7.36
N ASP A 261 -8.12 2.10 -7.39
CA ASP A 261 -9.18 1.77 -8.34
C ASP A 261 -10.55 1.83 -7.64
N PHE A 262 -11.26 2.94 -7.81
CA PHE A 262 -12.56 3.14 -7.17
C PHE A 262 -13.75 2.63 -8.02
N ASP A 263 -13.51 2.15 -9.23
CA ASP A 263 -14.54 1.58 -10.13
C ASP A 263 -14.49 0.04 -10.16
N TYR A 264 -14.45 -0.64 -9.04
CA TYR A 264 -14.19 -2.06 -8.77
C TYR A 264 -15.43 -2.97 -8.98
N PRO A 265 -15.63 -3.73 -10.08
CA PRO A 265 -14.79 -3.78 -11.28
C PRO A 265 -15.14 -2.69 -12.29
N HIS A 266 -16.25 -1.98 -12.13
CA HIS A 266 -16.65 -0.84 -12.95
C HIS A 266 -17.79 -0.05 -12.31
N LYS A 267 -17.98 1.18 -12.73
CA LYS A 267 -18.88 2.20 -12.18
C LYS A 267 -20.33 1.74 -11.87
N PHE A 268 -20.87 0.78 -12.60
CA PHE A 268 -22.28 0.38 -12.51
C PHE A 268 -22.49 -0.93 -11.76
N ASP A 269 -21.44 -1.67 -11.44
CA ASP A 269 -21.47 -2.93 -10.72
C ASP A 269 -20.20 -2.96 -9.85
N ASN A 270 -20.33 -2.49 -8.62
CA ASN A 270 -19.20 -2.25 -7.75
C ASN A 270 -19.25 -3.19 -6.55
N TYR A 271 -18.13 -3.90 -6.28
CA TYR A 271 -17.98 -4.82 -5.14
C TYR A 271 -17.54 -4.10 -3.85
N TRP A 272 -17.18 -2.83 -3.95
CA TRP A 272 -16.76 -2.02 -2.81
C TRP A 272 -17.83 -1.98 -1.72
N HIS A 273 -17.44 -2.30 -0.49
CA HIS A 273 -18.31 -2.40 0.68
C HIS A 273 -19.46 -3.41 0.55
N THR A 274 -19.23 -4.50 -0.21
CA THR A 274 -20.17 -5.62 -0.35
C THR A 274 -19.54 -6.94 0.06
N GLN A 275 -20.34 -8.00 0.18
CA GLN A 275 -19.87 -9.38 0.42
C GLN A 275 -19.16 -9.97 -0.80
N GLU A 276 -19.23 -9.31 -1.97
CA GLU A 276 -18.56 -9.72 -3.20
C GLU A 276 -17.07 -9.36 -3.25
N ASP A 277 -16.55 -8.54 -2.32
CA ASP A 277 -15.12 -8.24 -2.25
C ASP A 277 -14.31 -9.43 -1.72
N THR A 278 -14.08 -10.37 -2.62
CA THR A 278 -13.45 -11.69 -2.36
C THR A 278 -12.23 -11.92 -3.27
N PRO A 279 -11.29 -12.83 -2.88
CA PRO A 279 -10.05 -13.04 -3.64
C PRO A 279 -10.25 -13.40 -5.13
N ASP A 280 -11.38 -14.03 -5.48
CA ASP A 280 -11.69 -14.37 -6.89
C ASP A 280 -12.01 -13.13 -7.75
N LYS A 281 -12.19 -11.95 -7.17
CA LYS A 281 -12.32 -10.67 -7.91
C LYS A 281 -10.96 -10.04 -8.21
N CYS A 282 -9.92 -10.43 -7.50
CA CYS A 282 -8.57 -9.91 -7.64
C CYS A 282 -7.69 -10.77 -8.59
N SER A 283 -6.56 -10.21 -9.04
CA SER A 283 -5.62 -10.93 -9.89
C SER A 283 -4.15 -10.68 -9.56
N PRO A 284 -3.27 -11.70 -9.71
CA PRO A 284 -1.82 -11.51 -9.61
C PRO A 284 -1.28 -10.47 -10.59
N ALA A 285 -1.85 -10.39 -11.81
CA ALA A 285 -1.39 -9.48 -12.84
C ALA A 285 -1.63 -8.00 -12.50
N SER A 286 -2.70 -7.71 -11.74
CA SER A 286 -3.00 -6.36 -11.24
C SER A 286 -2.00 -5.94 -10.18
N LEU A 287 -1.76 -6.79 -9.19
CA LEU A 287 -0.77 -6.56 -8.13
C LEU A 287 0.64 -6.40 -8.71
N GLU A 288 0.97 -7.15 -9.79
CA GLU A 288 2.26 -7.08 -10.47
C GLU A 288 2.51 -5.72 -11.11
N GLN A 289 1.49 -5.10 -11.73
CA GLN A 289 1.64 -3.77 -12.31
C GLN A 289 1.99 -2.72 -11.25
N VAL A 290 1.27 -2.72 -10.13
CA VAL A 290 1.50 -1.76 -9.04
C VAL A 290 2.85 -2.02 -8.35
N GLY A 291 3.15 -3.29 -8.04
CA GLY A 291 4.41 -3.67 -7.44
C GLY A 291 5.63 -3.37 -8.33
N THR A 292 5.53 -3.63 -9.64
CA THR A 292 6.57 -3.27 -10.62
C THR A 292 6.83 -1.76 -10.63
N LEU A 293 5.77 -0.94 -10.65
CA LEU A 293 5.89 0.50 -10.56
C LEU A 293 6.65 0.94 -9.31
N LEU A 294 6.24 0.42 -8.12
CA LEU A 294 6.86 0.78 -6.85
C LEU A 294 8.33 0.33 -6.79
N THR A 295 8.64 -0.87 -7.27
CA THR A 295 10.01 -1.37 -7.31
C THR A 295 10.90 -0.46 -8.16
N HIS A 296 10.46 -0.07 -9.36
CA HIS A 296 11.19 0.89 -10.18
C HIS A 296 11.31 2.27 -9.53
N HIS A 297 10.28 2.73 -8.81
CA HIS A 297 10.35 3.99 -8.07
C HIS A 297 11.37 3.96 -6.92
N ILE A 298 11.40 2.86 -6.15
CA ILE A 298 12.33 2.68 -5.02
C ILE A 298 13.79 2.63 -5.49
N TYR A 299 14.07 1.88 -6.56
CA TYR A 299 15.45 1.67 -7.02
C TYR A 299 15.94 2.77 -7.98
N GLY A 300 15.05 3.70 -8.39
CA GLY A 300 15.42 4.93 -9.11
C GLY A 300 16.11 4.72 -10.45
N ILE A 301 15.98 3.55 -11.05
CA ILE A 301 16.59 3.23 -12.33
C ILE A 301 15.59 3.67 -13.42
N GLU A 302 15.95 4.78 -14.11
CA GLU A 302 15.22 5.33 -15.27
C GLU A 302 15.44 4.52 -16.54
#